data_36f80867e06cdcb30ed4c69ca30a096b
#
_entry.id   36f80867e06cdcb30ed4c69ca30a096b
#
_cell.length_a   1.000
_cell.length_b   1.000
_cell.length_c   1.000
_cell.angle_alpha   90.00
_cell.angle_beta   90.00
_cell.angle_gamma   90.00
#
_symmetry.space_group_name_H-M   'P 1'
#
loop_
_entity.id
_entity.type
_entity.pdbx_description
1 polymer ?
#
loop_
_entity_poly.entity_id
_entity_poly.type
_entity_poly.pdbx_seq_one_letter_code
_entity_poly.pdbx_strand_id
1 'polypeptide(L)'
;MSLNEEFRYSKQVEIKVVGGYDPQSTRKDLSKRDPVRYLTTFTGDANNNGIADAGDYSLFTLGNQIDITFEGCTFSCGYHPNEKINGYSGGFLIANGSSGNATLQLNHCIIEKCYNAGVNGSGEAGGSGIFMYKGTAKLNHVQLRNNKASSRGGAIRVNDSGSILFMNNCSITGNEGGQFGYAIQMSNGHLCMNNTTVTNNSGRDGTINGAGSMLIVNSTIIEDGAQNSGAVIRCESWPARQSFLMNNIILNKNADKPVIEMSGSDERH
;
A
#
# COMPACT_ATOMS: atom_id res chain seq x y z
N MET A 1 -46.89 -7.85 -1.02
CA MET A 1 -45.89 -7.58 -2.08
C MET A 1 -44.63 -7.13 -1.40
N SER A 2 -43.67 -8.03 -1.22
CA SER A 2 -42.37 -7.71 -0.62
C SER A 2 -41.42 -7.31 -1.75
N LEU A 3 -41.01 -6.05 -1.76
CA LEU A 3 -39.98 -5.54 -2.65
C LEU A 3 -38.60 -5.97 -2.09
N ASN A 4 -38.22 -7.22 -2.30
CA ASN A 4 -36.87 -7.72 -2.17
C ASN A 4 -36.33 -8.01 -3.56
N GLU A 5 -36.26 -7.01 -4.40
CA GLU A 5 -35.33 -7.06 -5.53
C GLU A 5 -33.97 -6.56 -5.03
N GLU A 6 -33.12 -7.50 -4.65
CA GLU A 6 -31.69 -7.28 -4.60
C GLU A 6 -31.24 -6.81 -6.00
N PHE A 7 -30.95 -5.54 -6.13
CA PHE A 7 -30.24 -5.04 -7.30
C PHE A 7 -28.85 -5.67 -7.32
N ARG A 8 -28.73 -6.85 -7.89
CA ARG A 8 -27.43 -7.44 -8.21
C ARG A 8 -26.86 -6.67 -9.41
N TYR A 9 -26.05 -5.68 -9.13
CA TYR A 9 -25.22 -5.06 -10.15
C TYR A 9 -24.23 -6.10 -10.67
N SER A 10 -24.51 -6.67 -11.82
CA SER A 10 -23.60 -7.56 -12.55
C SER A 10 -22.53 -6.79 -13.33
N LYS A 11 -22.51 -5.46 -13.26
CA LYS A 11 -21.56 -4.59 -13.95
C LYS A 11 -20.57 -3.99 -12.97
N GLN A 12 -19.30 -4.00 -13.36
CA GLN A 12 -18.23 -3.31 -12.70
C GLN A 12 -18.50 -1.80 -12.69
N VAL A 13 -18.36 -1.15 -11.55
CA VAL A 13 -18.57 0.29 -11.41
C VAL A 13 -17.22 0.98 -11.58
N GLU A 14 -17.11 1.85 -12.58
CA GLU A 14 -15.92 2.66 -12.82
C GLU A 14 -16.14 4.07 -12.28
N ILE A 15 -15.19 4.53 -11.43
CA ILE A 15 -15.19 5.87 -10.85
C ILE A 15 -13.86 6.54 -11.18
N LYS A 16 -13.91 7.76 -11.70
CA LYS A 16 -12.72 8.58 -11.86
C LYS A 16 -12.82 9.87 -11.05
N VAL A 17 -11.83 10.10 -10.19
CA VAL A 17 -11.69 11.30 -9.36
C VAL A 17 -10.43 12.04 -9.79
N VAL A 18 -10.56 13.32 -10.10
CA VAL A 18 -9.46 14.12 -10.64
C VAL A 18 -9.29 15.38 -9.79
N GLY A 19 -8.10 15.55 -9.23
CA GLY A 19 -7.73 16.72 -8.44
C GLY A 19 -7.00 17.80 -9.25
N GLY A 20 -6.63 18.89 -8.58
CA GLY A 20 -5.81 19.95 -9.14
C GLY A 20 -6.57 21.08 -9.82
N TYR A 21 -7.82 21.28 -9.46
CA TYR A 21 -8.62 22.39 -9.99
C TYR A 21 -8.56 23.62 -9.09
N ASP A 22 -8.48 24.80 -9.71
CA ASP A 22 -8.65 26.06 -9.01
C ASP A 22 -10.07 26.12 -8.39
N PRO A 23 -10.18 26.19 -7.05
CA PRO A 23 -11.49 26.25 -6.38
C PRO A 23 -12.30 27.50 -6.72
N GLN A 24 -11.65 28.57 -7.18
CA GLN A 24 -12.30 29.82 -7.57
C GLN A 24 -12.71 29.83 -9.05
N SER A 25 -12.28 28.85 -9.83
CA SER A 25 -12.64 28.78 -11.25
C SER A 25 -14.09 28.34 -11.44
N THR A 26 -14.84 29.15 -12.18
CA THR A 26 -16.22 28.83 -12.57
C THR A 26 -16.30 27.82 -13.70
N ARG A 27 -15.22 27.62 -14.44
CA ARG A 27 -15.12 26.65 -15.54
C ARG A 27 -14.11 25.56 -15.15
N LYS A 28 -14.59 24.35 -15.00
CA LYS A 28 -13.77 23.16 -14.75
C LYS A 28 -13.26 22.60 -16.07
N ASP A 29 -12.29 23.28 -16.63
CA ASP A 29 -11.55 22.81 -17.82
C ASP A 29 -10.47 21.81 -17.38
N LEU A 30 -10.63 20.56 -17.73
CA LEU A 30 -9.69 19.49 -17.38
C LEU A 30 -8.27 19.73 -17.88
N SER A 31 -8.10 20.55 -18.90
CA SER A 31 -6.78 20.91 -19.44
C SER A 31 -6.01 21.94 -18.58
N LYS A 32 -6.69 22.61 -17.66
CA LYS A 32 -6.13 23.70 -16.82
C LYS A 32 -5.92 23.32 -15.36
N ARG A 33 -5.82 22.01 -15.08
CA ARG A 33 -5.50 21.57 -13.72
C ARG A 33 -4.02 21.73 -13.41
N ASP A 34 -3.77 22.06 -12.16
CA ASP A 34 -2.45 22.09 -11.56
C ASP A 34 -2.50 21.44 -10.16
N PRO A 35 -2.27 20.14 -10.06
CA PRO A 35 -2.35 19.42 -8.77
C PRO A 35 -1.22 19.78 -7.79
N VAL A 36 -0.20 20.52 -8.23
CA VAL A 36 0.85 21.03 -7.35
C VAL A 36 0.39 22.33 -6.70
N ARG A 37 -0.27 23.20 -7.46
CA ARG A 37 -0.78 24.48 -6.98
C ARG A 37 -2.12 24.34 -6.24
N TYR A 38 -3.01 23.52 -6.77
CA TYR A 38 -4.36 23.33 -6.23
C TYR A 38 -4.50 21.92 -5.70
N LEU A 39 -4.07 21.72 -4.46
CA LEU A 39 -4.12 20.42 -3.82
C LEU A 39 -5.56 19.97 -3.61
N THR A 40 -5.85 18.72 -4.00
CA THR A 40 -7.09 18.04 -3.64
C THR A 40 -6.75 16.97 -2.62
N THR A 41 -7.12 17.22 -1.36
CA THR A 41 -6.76 16.36 -0.25
C THR A 41 -8.00 15.66 0.32
N PHE A 42 -7.90 14.34 0.45
CA PHE A 42 -8.78 13.52 1.27
C PHE A 42 -8.09 13.27 2.59
N THR A 43 -8.70 13.68 3.68
CA THR A 43 -8.10 13.51 5.02
C THR A 43 -9.03 12.76 5.95
N GLY A 44 -8.44 11.90 6.79
CA GLY A 44 -9.12 11.24 7.90
C GLY A 44 -9.09 12.06 9.20
N ASP A 45 -8.30 13.13 9.24
CA ASP A 45 -8.06 14.00 10.38
C ASP A 45 -9.33 14.78 10.77
N ALA A 46 -10.09 14.21 11.67
CA ALA A 46 -11.37 14.77 12.11
C ALA A 46 -11.20 15.92 13.11
N ASN A 47 -10.11 15.92 13.86
CA ASN A 47 -9.80 16.94 14.87
C ASN A 47 -8.89 18.05 14.35
N ASN A 48 -8.43 17.94 13.09
CA ASN A 48 -7.59 18.92 12.38
C ASN A 48 -6.26 19.23 13.09
N ASN A 49 -5.63 18.17 13.66
CA ASN A 49 -4.33 18.31 14.33
C ASN A 49 -3.14 17.91 13.43
N GLY A 50 -3.37 17.42 12.22
CA GLY A 50 -2.36 17.06 11.22
C GLY A 50 -1.68 15.71 11.41
N ILE A 51 -2.19 14.88 12.33
CA ILE A 51 -1.72 13.52 12.62
C ILE A 51 -2.87 12.53 12.58
N ALA A 52 -2.58 11.26 12.28
CA ALA A 52 -3.57 10.20 12.35
C ALA A 52 -3.59 9.62 13.77
N ASP A 53 -4.67 9.84 14.50
CA ASP A 53 -4.82 9.40 15.89
C ASP A 53 -6.25 8.93 16.24
N ALA A 54 -6.46 8.61 17.51
CA ALA A 54 -7.74 8.11 17.98
C ALA A 54 -8.84 9.18 17.85
N GLY A 55 -9.89 8.87 17.11
CA GLY A 55 -10.98 9.77 16.76
C GLY A 55 -11.03 10.13 15.29
N ASP A 56 -9.98 9.83 14.55
CA ASP A 56 -9.90 9.98 13.11
C ASP A 56 -10.51 8.81 12.34
N TYR A 57 -10.61 8.94 11.02
CA TYR A 57 -11.27 7.98 10.17
C TYR A 57 -10.31 7.32 9.18
N SER A 58 -10.57 6.06 8.83
CA SER A 58 -9.99 5.42 7.63
C SER A 58 -10.52 6.10 6.37
N LEU A 59 -9.69 6.18 5.32
CA LEU A 59 -10.06 6.97 4.14
C LEU A 59 -10.99 6.22 3.20
N PHE A 60 -10.56 5.07 2.68
CA PHE A 60 -11.31 4.37 1.65
C PHE A 60 -11.36 2.86 1.86
N THR A 61 -12.54 2.29 1.66
CA THR A 61 -12.72 0.84 1.53
C THR A 61 -13.33 0.55 0.17
N LEU A 62 -12.64 -0.25 -0.64
CA LEU A 62 -13.11 -0.70 -1.94
C LEU A 62 -13.73 -2.10 -1.78
N GLY A 63 -15.03 -2.18 -2.05
CA GLY A 63 -15.74 -3.46 -2.14
C GLY A 63 -15.52 -4.15 -3.49
N ASN A 64 -16.29 -5.21 -3.71
CA ASN A 64 -16.24 -5.99 -4.94
C ASN A 64 -16.71 -5.19 -6.15
N GLN A 65 -16.13 -5.47 -7.32
CA GLN A 65 -16.57 -4.93 -8.63
C GLN A 65 -16.48 -3.39 -8.72
N ILE A 66 -15.57 -2.78 -7.97
CA ILE A 66 -15.32 -1.35 -8.04
C ILE A 66 -13.96 -1.12 -8.67
N ASP A 67 -13.93 -0.36 -9.76
CA ASP A 67 -12.72 0.22 -10.34
C ASP A 67 -12.73 1.71 -10.05
N ILE A 68 -11.77 2.15 -9.25
CA ILE A 68 -11.62 3.57 -8.96
C ILE A 68 -10.25 4.07 -9.38
N THR A 69 -10.25 5.20 -10.07
CA THR A 69 -9.04 5.92 -10.46
C THR A 69 -9.03 7.28 -9.80
N PHE A 70 -7.94 7.58 -9.09
CA PHE A 70 -7.63 8.92 -8.61
C PHE A 70 -6.44 9.49 -9.38
N GLU A 71 -6.49 10.76 -9.67
CA GLU A 71 -5.43 11.46 -10.39
C GLU A 71 -5.15 12.82 -9.76
N GLY A 72 -3.89 13.06 -9.34
CA GLY A 72 -3.44 14.33 -8.76
C GLY A 72 -4.07 14.62 -7.40
N CYS A 73 -4.25 13.62 -6.55
CA CYS A 73 -4.86 13.75 -5.23
C CYS A 73 -3.86 13.39 -4.12
N THR A 74 -4.06 13.98 -2.95
CA THR A 74 -3.37 13.63 -1.70
C THR A 74 -4.33 12.93 -0.75
N PHE A 75 -3.87 11.87 -0.12
CA PHE A 75 -4.59 11.09 0.89
C PHE A 75 -3.78 11.17 2.18
N SER A 76 -4.33 11.75 3.23
CA SER A 76 -3.57 12.09 4.41
C SER A 76 -4.29 11.75 5.72
N CYS A 77 -3.52 11.42 6.74
CA CYS A 77 -3.98 11.24 8.11
C CYS A 77 -5.15 10.25 8.26
N GLY A 78 -5.21 9.22 7.42
CA GLY A 78 -6.17 8.14 7.62
C GLY A 78 -5.77 7.29 8.83
N TYR A 79 -6.72 6.99 9.71
CA TYR A 79 -6.48 6.23 10.94
C TYR A 79 -7.33 4.96 10.99
N HIS A 80 -6.70 3.88 11.39
CA HIS A 80 -7.40 2.65 11.78
C HIS A 80 -7.08 2.31 13.23
N PRO A 81 -8.10 2.20 14.11
CA PRO A 81 -7.91 1.96 15.53
C PRO A 81 -7.38 0.55 15.83
N ASN A 82 -6.92 0.40 17.06
CA ASN A 82 -6.39 -0.86 17.58
C ASN A 82 -7.51 -1.85 17.95
N GLU A 83 -8.39 -2.17 17.02
CA GLU A 83 -9.41 -3.18 17.19
C GLU A 83 -8.97 -4.51 16.60
N LYS A 84 -9.39 -5.62 17.21
CA LYS A 84 -9.09 -7.00 16.76
C LYS A 84 -9.84 -7.37 15.47
N ILE A 85 -10.06 -6.42 14.59
CA ILE A 85 -10.78 -6.65 13.33
C ILE A 85 -9.75 -6.83 12.23
N ASN A 86 -9.80 -7.94 11.55
CA ASN A 86 -8.90 -8.33 10.49
C ASN A 86 -9.03 -7.41 9.26
N GLY A 87 -7.90 -6.98 8.70
CA GLY A 87 -7.84 -6.47 7.34
C GLY A 87 -8.27 -5.03 7.15
N TYR A 88 -7.77 -4.07 7.93
CA TYR A 88 -8.06 -2.65 7.73
C TYR A 88 -6.80 -1.81 7.52
N SER A 89 -6.97 -0.67 6.86
CA SER A 89 -5.92 0.32 6.56
C SER A 89 -6.34 1.70 7.02
N GLY A 90 -5.41 2.54 7.41
CA GLY A 90 -5.67 3.96 7.58
C GLY A 90 -6.02 4.64 6.25
N GLY A 91 -5.30 4.32 5.17
CA GLY A 91 -5.51 4.85 3.84
C GLY A 91 -6.53 4.05 3.03
N PHE A 92 -6.05 3.12 2.20
CA PHE A 92 -6.89 2.30 1.33
C PHE A 92 -6.97 0.85 1.80
N LEU A 93 -8.16 0.36 1.98
CA LEU A 93 -8.46 -1.06 2.07
C LEU A 93 -9.03 -1.54 0.74
N ILE A 94 -8.32 -2.45 0.07
CA ILE A 94 -8.83 -3.19 -1.08
C ILE A 94 -9.29 -4.54 -0.55
N ALA A 95 -10.54 -4.59 -0.13
CA ALA A 95 -11.17 -5.78 0.37
C ALA A 95 -12.08 -6.35 -0.69
N ASN A 96 -11.87 -7.60 -0.98
CA ASN A 96 -12.76 -8.34 -1.82
C ASN A 96 -13.37 -9.46 -0.98
N GLY A 97 -14.69 -9.47 -0.87
CA GLY A 97 -15.40 -10.67 -0.46
C GLY A 97 -15.07 -11.82 -1.42
N SER A 98 -15.57 -13.00 -1.17
CA SER A 98 -15.20 -14.26 -1.81
C SER A 98 -15.27 -14.32 -3.35
N SER A 99 -15.76 -13.31 -4.06
CA SER A 99 -16.09 -13.44 -5.48
C SER A 99 -15.82 -12.25 -6.40
N GLY A 100 -15.16 -11.17 -5.97
CA GLY A 100 -15.05 -10.00 -6.83
C GLY A 100 -13.62 -9.53 -7.11
N ASN A 101 -13.48 -8.66 -8.10
CA ASN A 101 -12.26 -7.95 -8.44
C ASN A 101 -12.47 -6.47 -8.16
N ALA A 102 -11.68 -5.89 -7.29
CA ALA A 102 -11.61 -4.44 -7.11
C ALA A 102 -10.29 -3.93 -7.69
N THR A 103 -10.33 -2.79 -8.37
CA THR A 103 -9.11 -2.14 -8.87
C THR A 103 -9.00 -0.74 -8.30
N LEU A 104 -7.88 -0.48 -7.63
CA LEU A 104 -7.45 0.87 -7.27
C LEU A 104 -6.38 1.32 -8.27
N GLN A 105 -6.61 2.43 -8.94
CA GLN A 105 -5.59 3.08 -9.76
C GLN A 105 -5.28 4.47 -9.22
N LEU A 106 -4.00 4.73 -8.96
CA LEU A 106 -3.51 6.03 -8.51
C LEU A 106 -2.50 6.57 -9.51
N ASN A 107 -2.72 7.78 -10.01
CA ASN A 107 -1.82 8.48 -10.91
C ASN A 107 -1.44 9.83 -10.31
N HIS A 108 -0.14 10.11 -10.17
CA HIS A 108 0.37 11.36 -9.62
C HIS A 108 -0.25 11.70 -8.25
N CYS A 109 -0.36 10.71 -7.37
CA CYS A 109 -0.99 10.83 -6.06
C CYS A 109 0.03 10.75 -4.93
N ILE A 110 -0.37 11.22 -3.76
CA ILE A 110 0.40 11.10 -2.51
C ILE A 110 -0.46 10.38 -1.48
N ILE A 111 0.12 9.39 -0.78
CA ILE A 111 -0.48 8.76 0.40
C ILE A 111 0.48 9.00 1.56
N GLU A 112 0.05 9.74 2.56
CA GLU A 112 0.94 10.15 3.63
C GLU A 112 0.28 10.17 5.00
N LYS A 113 1.12 9.98 6.04
CA LYS A 113 0.73 10.12 7.45
C LYS A 113 -0.46 9.25 7.85
N CYS A 114 -0.74 8.18 7.12
CA CYS A 114 -1.76 7.22 7.51
C CYS A 114 -1.22 6.30 8.59
N TYR A 115 -2.06 5.96 9.57
CA TYR A 115 -1.68 5.10 10.68
C TYR A 115 -2.64 3.92 10.85
N ASN A 116 -2.08 2.73 10.88
CA ASN A 116 -2.79 1.53 11.30
C ASN A 116 -2.29 1.09 12.67
N ALA A 117 -3.10 1.34 13.70
CA ALA A 117 -2.77 1.02 15.08
C ALA A 117 -3.07 -0.43 15.49
N GLY A 118 -3.49 -1.27 14.56
CA GLY A 118 -3.86 -2.67 14.80
C GLY A 118 -2.78 -3.47 15.52
N VAL A 119 -3.20 -4.23 16.54
CA VAL A 119 -2.28 -4.98 17.40
C VAL A 119 -1.68 -6.22 16.77
N ASN A 120 -0.47 -6.50 17.19
CA ASN A 120 0.19 -7.79 17.05
C ASN A 120 -0.64 -8.91 17.68
N GLY A 121 -1.03 -9.89 16.90
CA GLY A 121 -1.67 -11.11 17.43
C GLY A 121 -2.58 -11.83 16.45
N SER A 122 -3.27 -11.13 15.59
CA SER A 122 -4.13 -11.74 14.56
C SER A 122 -3.41 -11.98 13.22
N GLY A 123 -2.16 -11.55 13.08
CA GLY A 123 -1.41 -11.70 11.82
C GLY A 123 -1.89 -10.82 10.66
N GLU A 124 -2.98 -10.09 10.82
CA GLU A 124 -3.66 -9.42 9.70
C GLU A 124 -3.64 -7.89 9.74
N ALA A 125 -3.12 -7.27 10.79
CA ALA A 125 -2.94 -5.82 10.84
C ALA A 125 -1.72 -5.38 10.00
N GLY A 126 -1.84 -4.27 9.27
CA GLY A 126 -0.74 -3.72 8.47
C GLY A 126 -1.22 -2.94 7.25
N GLY A 127 -0.28 -2.42 6.46
CA GLY A 127 -0.60 -1.65 5.27
C GLY A 127 -1.30 -0.34 5.58
N SER A 128 -0.61 0.57 6.27
CA SER A 128 -1.25 1.83 6.69
C SER A 128 -1.64 2.72 5.51
N GLY A 129 -0.83 2.76 4.45
CA GLY A 129 -1.19 3.44 3.21
C GLY A 129 -2.16 2.62 2.37
N ILE A 130 -1.80 1.36 2.09
CA ILE A 130 -2.64 0.45 1.29
C ILE A 130 -2.60 -0.95 1.92
N PHE A 131 -3.75 -1.50 2.21
CA PHE A 131 -3.92 -2.91 2.53
C PHE A 131 -4.73 -3.61 1.43
N MET A 132 -4.13 -4.64 0.85
CA MET A 132 -4.76 -5.45 -0.19
C MET A 132 -5.13 -6.82 0.38
N TYR A 133 -6.40 -7.02 0.69
CA TYR A 133 -6.86 -8.37 1.02
C TYR A 133 -6.98 -9.21 -0.25
N LYS A 134 -7.57 -8.64 -1.32
CA LYS A 134 -7.63 -9.23 -2.66
C LYS A 134 -7.89 -8.11 -3.68
N GLY A 135 -7.48 -8.27 -4.93
CA GLY A 135 -7.71 -7.29 -5.99
C GLY A 135 -6.44 -6.71 -6.59
N THR A 136 -6.57 -5.64 -7.33
CA THR A 136 -5.46 -5.03 -8.06
C THR A 136 -5.23 -3.59 -7.60
N ALA A 137 -3.98 -3.24 -7.32
CA ALA A 137 -3.55 -1.85 -7.17
C ALA A 137 -2.57 -1.49 -8.29
N LYS A 138 -2.82 -0.39 -8.98
CA LYS A 138 -1.96 0.18 -10.04
C LYS A 138 -1.51 1.56 -9.61
N LEU A 139 -0.24 1.69 -9.26
CA LEU A 139 0.36 2.93 -8.78
C LEU A 139 1.31 3.47 -9.84
N ASN A 140 1.08 4.68 -10.32
CA ASN A 140 1.90 5.34 -11.30
C ASN A 140 2.23 6.76 -10.86
N HIS A 141 3.51 7.08 -10.69
CA HIS A 141 3.99 8.35 -10.12
C HIS A 141 3.37 8.62 -8.73
N VAL A 142 3.36 7.62 -7.85
CA VAL A 142 2.78 7.72 -6.51
C VAL A 142 3.88 7.83 -5.46
N GLN A 143 3.67 8.72 -4.50
CA GLN A 143 4.50 8.82 -3.30
C GLN A 143 3.74 8.22 -2.11
N LEU A 144 4.34 7.22 -1.46
CA LEU A 144 3.89 6.70 -0.17
C LEU A 144 4.90 7.13 0.88
N ARG A 145 4.50 8.06 1.76
CA ARG A 145 5.47 8.64 2.70
C ARG A 145 4.92 8.82 4.10
N ASN A 146 5.79 8.60 5.10
CA ASN A 146 5.47 8.83 6.52
C ASN A 146 4.21 8.08 6.98
N ASN A 147 3.92 6.91 6.42
CA ASN A 147 2.84 6.05 6.87
C ASN A 147 3.36 5.10 7.94
N LYS A 148 2.52 4.76 8.91
CA LYS A 148 2.90 3.96 10.06
C LYS A 148 1.96 2.79 10.29
N ALA A 149 2.50 1.60 10.44
CA ALA A 149 1.75 0.42 10.86
C ALA A 149 2.35 -0.16 12.14
N SER A 150 1.53 -0.45 13.12
CA SER A 150 1.99 -1.10 14.37
C SER A 150 2.44 -2.55 14.15
N SER A 151 2.03 -3.18 13.05
CA SER A 151 2.34 -4.58 12.75
C SER A 151 3.16 -4.71 11.46
N ARG A 152 2.55 -4.95 10.32
CA ARG A 152 3.19 -5.36 9.07
C ARG A 152 2.96 -4.36 7.96
N GLY A 153 3.94 -4.19 7.05
CA GLY A 153 3.79 -3.36 5.86
C GLY A 153 3.51 -1.90 6.20
N GLY A 154 4.50 -1.14 6.64
CA GLY A 154 4.34 0.26 7.01
C GLY A 154 3.62 1.08 5.94
N ALA A 155 4.00 0.96 4.68
CA ALA A 155 3.30 1.61 3.59
C ALA A 155 2.24 0.71 2.94
N ILE A 156 2.64 -0.50 2.53
CA ILE A 156 1.77 -1.41 1.76
C ILE A 156 1.81 -2.81 2.35
N ARG A 157 0.65 -3.44 2.42
CA ARG A 157 0.52 -4.86 2.69
C ARG A 157 -0.32 -5.55 1.61
N VAL A 158 0.21 -6.67 1.09
CA VAL A 158 -0.47 -7.56 0.13
C VAL A 158 -0.69 -8.91 0.82
N ASN A 159 -1.94 -9.32 1.02
CA ASN A 159 -2.26 -10.47 1.86
C ASN A 159 -2.70 -11.72 1.10
N ASP A 160 -3.44 -11.60 0.03
CA ASP A 160 -4.06 -12.74 -0.68
C ASP A 160 -3.34 -13.09 -1.99
N SER A 161 -3.38 -14.35 -2.38
CA SER A 161 -2.76 -14.87 -3.61
C SER A 161 -3.35 -14.28 -4.91
N GLY A 162 -4.58 -13.80 -4.87
CA GLY A 162 -5.24 -13.11 -5.97
C GLY A 162 -4.95 -11.61 -6.02
N SER A 163 -4.07 -11.10 -5.18
CA SER A 163 -3.70 -9.68 -5.18
C SER A 163 -2.56 -9.39 -6.14
N ILE A 164 -2.66 -8.30 -6.89
CA ILE A 164 -1.61 -7.84 -7.79
C ILE A 164 -1.31 -6.36 -7.54
N LEU A 165 -0.07 -6.08 -7.16
CA LEU A 165 0.43 -4.71 -6.96
C LEU A 165 1.37 -4.35 -8.10
N PHE A 166 0.95 -3.39 -8.93
CA PHE A 166 1.79 -2.76 -9.94
C PHE A 166 2.26 -1.40 -9.47
N MET A 167 3.57 -1.16 -9.56
CA MET A 167 4.18 0.11 -9.21
C MET A 167 5.10 0.56 -10.34
N ASN A 168 4.93 1.79 -10.79
CA ASN A 168 5.77 2.38 -11.83
C ASN A 168 6.08 3.84 -11.48
N ASN A 169 7.36 4.22 -11.54
CA ASN A 169 7.81 5.57 -11.21
C ASN A 169 7.36 6.04 -9.81
N CYS A 170 7.41 5.17 -8.81
CA CYS A 170 6.92 5.46 -7.48
C CYS A 170 8.06 5.79 -6.50
N SER A 171 7.69 6.33 -5.34
CA SER A 171 8.60 6.55 -4.21
C SER A 171 7.95 6.06 -2.91
N ILE A 172 8.67 5.26 -2.14
CA ILE A 172 8.26 4.79 -0.81
C ILE A 172 9.31 5.25 0.20
N THR A 173 8.99 6.23 1.03
CA THR A 173 9.97 6.84 1.92
C THR A 173 9.41 7.23 3.29
N GLY A 174 10.21 7.09 4.34
CA GLY A 174 9.84 7.51 5.69
C GLY A 174 8.71 6.69 6.32
N ASN A 175 8.40 5.50 5.79
CA ASN A 175 7.34 4.68 6.35
C ASN A 175 7.89 3.80 7.48
N GLU A 176 7.05 3.53 8.48
CA GLU A 176 7.38 2.75 9.66
C GLU A 176 6.49 1.51 9.76
N GLY A 177 7.10 0.33 9.82
CA GLY A 177 6.42 -0.94 10.04
C GLY A 177 6.86 -1.59 11.36
N GLY A 178 5.94 -2.28 12.05
CA GLY A 178 6.25 -2.87 13.36
C GLY A 178 7.11 -4.13 13.30
N GLN A 179 6.75 -5.13 12.54
CA GLN A 179 7.40 -6.46 12.59
C GLN A 179 7.99 -6.94 11.26
N PHE A 180 7.26 -6.89 10.15
CA PHE A 180 7.68 -7.48 8.88
C PHE A 180 7.46 -6.52 7.73
N GLY A 181 8.48 -6.37 6.84
CA GLY A 181 8.37 -5.64 5.60
C GLY A 181 7.89 -4.20 5.78
N TYR A 182 8.68 -3.36 6.39
CA TYR A 182 8.22 -2.03 6.81
C TYR A 182 7.91 -1.05 5.67
N ALA A 183 8.40 -1.27 4.47
CA ALA A 183 7.90 -0.57 3.30
C ALA A 183 6.80 -1.38 2.63
N ILE A 184 7.11 -2.62 2.21
CA ILE A 184 6.15 -3.53 1.57
C ILE A 184 6.21 -4.90 2.23
N GLN A 185 5.06 -5.38 2.71
CA GLN A 185 4.92 -6.76 3.18
C GLN A 185 3.96 -7.53 2.28
N MET A 186 4.39 -8.71 1.87
CA MET A 186 3.60 -9.61 1.05
C MET A 186 3.43 -10.93 1.79
N SER A 187 2.23 -11.23 2.28
CA SER A 187 1.92 -12.60 2.75
C SER A 187 1.72 -13.53 1.56
N ASN A 188 1.28 -12.98 0.43
CA ASN A 188 0.94 -13.67 -0.79
C ASN A 188 0.87 -12.70 -1.98
N GLY A 189 0.40 -13.16 -3.15
CA GLY A 189 0.13 -12.31 -4.31
C GLY A 189 1.34 -12.00 -5.16
N HIS A 190 1.24 -10.95 -5.95
CA HIS A 190 2.24 -10.57 -6.94
C HIS A 190 2.62 -9.10 -6.82
N LEU A 191 3.92 -8.82 -6.82
CA LEU A 191 4.50 -7.48 -6.91
C LEU A 191 5.19 -7.32 -8.27
N CYS A 192 4.78 -6.31 -9.04
CA CYS A 192 5.48 -5.86 -10.23
C CYS A 192 5.92 -4.40 -10.00
N MET A 193 7.20 -4.18 -9.78
CA MET A 193 7.77 -2.88 -9.46
C MET A 193 8.81 -2.48 -10.51
N ASN A 194 8.64 -1.31 -11.09
CA ASN A 194 9.55 -0.74 -12.07
C ASN A 194 9.88 0.71 -11.75
N ASN A 195 11.11 1.10 -11.93
CA ASN A 195 11.61 2.47 -11.77
C ASN A 195 11.12 3.13 -10.46
N THR A 196 11.24 2.40 -9.35
CA THR A 196 10.72 2.82 -8.05
C THR A 196 11.86 2.97 -7.05
N THR A 197 11.78 4.01 -6.22
CA THR A 197 12.74 4.26 -5.15
C THR A 197 12.11 3.91 -3.80
N VAL A 198 12.82 3.09 -3.00
CA VAL A 198 12.41 2.68 -1.66
C VAL A 198 13.56 2.99 -0.69
N THR A 199 13.41 4.02 0.13
CA THR A 199 14.48 4.53 0.99
C THR A 199 13.94 5.12 2.29
N ASN A 200 14.78 5.26 3.32
CA ASN A 200 14.44 5.90 4.59
C ASN A 200 13.19 5.29 5.28
N ASN A 201 12.94 4.00 5.07
CA ASN A 201 11.88 3.31 5.79
C ASN A 201 12.46 2.60 7.03
N SER A 202 11.64 2.35 8.05
CA SER A 202 12.10 1.76 9.30
C SER A 202 11.18 0.69 9.85
N GLY A 203 11.75 -0.30 10.53
CA GLY A 203 11.02 -1.42 11.13
C GLY A 203 11.90 -2.66 11.33
N ARG A 204 11.28 -3.83 11.44
CA ARG A 204 11.97 -5.12 11.55
C ARG A 204 11.79 -5.96 10.29
N ASP A 205 12.69 -6.91 10.07
CA ASP A 205 12.63 -7.95 9.05
C ASP A 205 12.52 -7.49 7.59
N GLY A 206 13.26 -6.42 7.26
CA GLY A 206 13.55 -6.03 5.89
C GLY A 206 12.59 -5.00 5.27
N THR A 207 13.12 -4.28 4.30
CA THR A 207 12.40 -3.21 3.58
C THR A 207 11.24 -3.79 2.77
N ILE A 208 11.51 -4.85 2.00
CA ILE A 208 10.51 -5.64 1.29
C ILE A 208 10.59 -7.07 1.80
N ASN A 209 9.51 -7.55 2.38
CA ASN A 209 9.42 -8.91 2.88
C ASN A 209 8.25 -9.63 2.22
N GLY A 210 8.48 -10.81 1.66
CA GLY A 210 7.39 -11.47 0.99
C GLY A 210 7.50 -12.94 0.67
N ALA A 211 6.36 -13.61 0.84
CA ALA A 211 6.08 -14.96 0.38
C ALA A 211 5.37 -14.98 -1.00
N GLY A 212 5.18 -13.84 -1.64
CA GLY A 212 4.61 -13.68 -2.98
C GLY A 212 5.64 -13.77 -4.09
N SER A 213 5.19 -13.72 -5.33
CA SER A 213 6.08 -13.57 -6.50
C SER A 213 6.43 -12.10 -6.70
N MET A 214 7.69 -11.81 -6.98
CA MET A 214 8.17 -10.45 -7.16
C MET A 214 8.90 -10.29 -8.50
N LEU A 215 8.52 -9.27 -9.27
CA LEU A 215 9.28 -8.78 -10.41
C LEU A 215 9.69 -7.33 -10.10
N ILE A 216 10.97 -7.12 -9.83
CA ILE A 216 11.52 -5.80 -9.48
C ILE A 216 12.57 -5.43 -10.52
N VAL A 217 12.34 -4.32 -11.21
CA VAL A 217 13.17 -3.90 -12.35
C VAL A 217 13.51 -2.41 -12.23
N ASN A 218 14.73 -2.05 -12.60
CA ASN A 218 15.19 -0.65 -12.68
C ASN A 218 14.96 0.17 -11.41
N SER A 219 14.99 -0.45 -10.24
CA SER A 219 14.58 0.17 -8.99
C SER A 219 15.77 0.38 -8.06
N THR A 220 15.63 1.35 -7.14
CA THR A 220 16.61 1.63 -6.10
C THR A 220 16.00 1.33 -4.75
N ILE A 221 16.58 0.38 -4.00
CA ILE A 221 16.08 -0.05 -2.70
C ILE A 221 17.23 0.07 -1.72
N ILE A 222 17.11 1.00 -0.80
CA ILE A 222 18.14 1.27 0.20
C ILE A 222 17.55 1.06 1.59
N GLU A 223 18.19 0.15 2.31
CA GLU A 223 17.94 -0.05 3.72
C GLU A 223 18.88 0.87 4.52
N ASP A 224 18.30 1.88 5.13
CA ASP A 224 19.01 2.88 5.92
C ASP A 224 18.31 3.19 7.25
N GLY A 225 17.29 2.41 7.60
CA GLY A 225 16.57 2.54 8.88
C GLY A 225 17.39 2.11 10.08
N ALA A 226 17.32 2.91 11.16
CA ALA A 226 18.10 2.70 12.38
C ALA A 226 17.74 1.42 13.16
N GLN A 227 16.62 0.77 12.86
CA GLN A 227 16.13 -0.42 13.54
C GLN A 227 16.06 -1.66 12.67
N ASN A 228 16.78 -1.67 11.56
CA ASN A 228 16.77 -2.81 10.66
C ASN A 228 17.41 -4.04 11.29
N SER A 229 16.65 -5.11 11.42
CA SER A 229 17.13 -6.42 11.86
C SER A 229 17.24 -7.46 10.74
N GLY A 230 16.82 -7.13 9.51
CA GLY A 230 16.72 -8.07 8.40
C GLY A 230 17.45 -7.68 7.12
N ALA A 231 17.22 -8.46 6.07
CA ALA A 231 17.67 -8.19 4.72
C ALA A 231 16.89 -7.02 4.09
N VAL A 232 17.46 -6.38 3.06
CA VAL A 232 16.74 -5.36 2.28
C VAL A 232 15.54 -5.99 1.59
N ILE A 233 15.75 -7.13 0.92
CA ILE A 233 14.68 -7.92 0.34
C ILE A 233 14.74 -9.33 0.95
N ARG A 234 13.64 -9.76 1.54
CA ARG A 234 13.46 -11.11 2.01
C ARG A 234 12.43 -11.81 1.15
N CYS A 235 12.87 -12.86 0.47
CA CYS A 235 12.03 -13.73 -0.34
C CYS A 235 11.78 -15.03 0.44
N GLU A 236 10.54 -15.26 0.82
CA GLU A 236 10.13 -16.54 1.39
C GLU A 236 9.68 -17.46 0.26
N SER A 237 10.42 -18.53 0.03
CA SER A 237 10.10 -19.48 -1.04
C SER A 237 9.02 -20.46 -0.59
N TRP A 238 7.84 -20.34 -1.18
CA TRP A 238 6.87 -21.44 -1.25
C TRP A 238 7.08 -22.17 -2.59
N PRO A 239 6.78 -23.45 -2.66
CA PRO A 239 6.89 -24.18 -3.92
C PRO A 239 6.16 -23.45 -5.06
N ALA A 240 6.80 -23.34 -6.21
CA ALA A 240 6.29 -22.73 -7.45
C ALA A 240 6.21 -21.18 -7.50
N ARG A 241 6.84 -20.43 -6.59
CA ARG A 241 6.93 -18.98 -6.72
C ARG A 241 8.28 -18.55 -7.23
N GLN A 242 8.27 -17.60 -8.15
CA GLN A 242 9.49 -17.08 -8.76
C GLN A 242 9.60 -15.59 -8.50
N SER A 243 10.79 -15.14 -8.16
CA SER A 243 11.11 -13.71 -8.04
C SER A 243 12.25 -13.37 -8.99
N PHE A 244 12.08 -12.28 -9.73
CA PHE A 244 13.05 -11.76 -10.67
C PHE A 244 13.46 -10.36 -10.26
N LEU A 245 14.77 -10.15 -10.12
CA LEU A 245 15.38 -8.87 -9.78
C LEU A 245 16.33 -8.48 -10.92
N MET A 246 16.00 -7.45 -11.68
CA MET A 246 16.76 -7.05 -12.85
C MET A 246 17.12 -5.58 -12.82
N ASN A 247 18.38 -5.27 -13.08
CA ASN A 247 18.87 -3.89 -13.21
C ASN A 247 18.51 -2.99 -12.01
N ASN A 248 18.71 -3.50 -10.79
CA ASN A 248 18.38 -2.77 -9.56
C ASN A 248 19.65 -2.31 -8.83
N ILE A 249 19.52 -1.24 -8.04
CA ILE A 249 20.47 -0.87 -7.00
C ILE A 249 19.86 -1.27 -5.67
N ILE A 250 20.47 -2.23 -4.97
CA ILE A 250 19.98 -2.72 -3.69
C ILE A 250 21.14 -2.59 -2.68
N LEU A 251 20.94 -1.78 -1.67
CA LEU A 251 21.96 -1.46 -0.69
C LEU A 251 21.43 -1.66 0.74
N ASN A 252 22.17 -2.42 1.54
CA ASN A 252 21.99 -2.50 2.97
C ASN A 252 23.10 -1.68 3.66
N LYS A 253 22.73 -0.65 4.39
CA LYS A 253 23.69 0.13 5.17
C LYS A 253 24.11 -0.57 6.47
N ASN A 254 23.39 -1.60 6.88
CA ASN A 254 23.82 -2.47 7.99
C ASN A 254 24.72 -3.58 7.43
N ALA A 255 26.02 -3.46 7.67
CA ALA A 255 27.03 -4.38 7.15
C ALA A 255 26.88 -5.83 7.67
N ASP A 256 26.20 -6.02 8.78
CA ASP A 256 26.01 -7.33 9.42
C ASP A 256 24.78 -8.07 8.86
N LYS A 257 24.05 -7.48 7.93
CA LYS A 257 22.83 -8.04 7.37
C LYS A 257 22.93 -8.26 5.87
N PRO A 258 22.32 -9.33 5.35
CA PRO A 258 22.33 -9.59 3.91
C PRO A 258 21.55 -8.53 3.14
N VAL A 259 21.94 -8.32 1.90
CA VAL A 259 21.15 -7.49 0.96
C VAL A 259 19.89 -8.24 0.54
N ILE A 260 20.03 -9.52 0.22
CA ILE A 260 18.91 -10.40 -0.15
C ILE A 260 18.98 -11.65 0.71
N GLU A 261 17.87 -12.00 1.32
CA GLU A 261 17.70 -13.25 2.07
C GLU A 261 16.65 -14.11 1.35
N MET A 262 17.00 -15.35 1.12
CA MET A 262 16.10 -16.35 0.55
C MET A 262 15.90 -17.43 1.61
N SER A 263 14.69 -17.48 2.21
CA SER A 263 14.33 -18.52 3.15
C SER A 263 13.40 -19.52 2.47
N GLY A 264 13.88 -20.76 2.29
CA GLY A 264 13.04 -21.90 1.94
C GLY A 264 12.42 -22.50 3.19
N SER A 265 11.16 -22.89 3.16
CA SER A 265 10.67 -23.85 4.13
C SER A 265 11.37 -25.19 3.82
N ASP A 266 12.39 -25.50 4.56
CA ASP A 266 13.00 -26.84 4.52
C ASP A 266 12.03 -27.79 5.22
N GLU A 267 10.96 -28.15 4.54
CA GLU A 267 10.12 -29.27 4.97
C GLU A 267 10.86 -30.57 4.65
N ARG A 268 11.90 -30.81 5.42
CA ARG A 268 12.42 -32.17 5.63
C ARG A 268 12.01 -32.58 7.03
N HIS A 269 10.80 -33.09 7.14
CA HIS A 269 10.44 -34.07 8.15
C HIS A 269 9.27 -34.93 7.63
#